data_65c58bfd609b937b09f5ed748442d8ea
#
_entry.id   65c58bfd609b937b09f5ed748442d8ea
#
_cell.length_a   1.000
_cell.length_b   1.000
_cell.length_c   1.000
_cell.angle_alpha   90.00
_cell.angle_beta   90.00
_cell.angle_gamma   90.00
#
_symmetry.space_group_name_H-M   'P 1'
#
loop_
_entity.id
_entity.type
_entity.pdbx_description
1 polymer ?
#
loop_
_entity_poly.entity_id
_entity_poly.type
_entity_poly.pdbx_seq_one_letter_code
_entity_poly.pdbx_strand_id
1 'polypeptide(L)'
;MAQSKKASSVSSHPNSFKSRRTLKVGNKSYVYYSLKAAEKNGLDGISALPNSMKVLLENLLRHEDGRTVPADDILAVKSWLTRRKSTREIAYRPARVLMQDFTGVPAVVDLATMRNAMSEIGGDANKINPLTPVDLVIDHSVMVDHFGTAGALKDNVSLEYQRNRERYEFLRWGAQAFENFRVVPPGTGICHQVNLEHLAKTV
;
A
#
# COMPACT_ATOMS: atom_id res chain seq x y z
N MET A 1 -10.14 24.07 32.35
CA MET A 1 -10.97 24.24 31.14
C MET A 1 -10.12 23.82 29.94
N ALA A 2 -10.33 22.60 29.43
CA ALA A 2 -9.58 22.06 28.32
C ALA A 2 -10.25 22.48 26.99
N GLN A 3 -9.57 23.31 26.23
CA GLN A 3 -10.02 23.66 24.87
C GLN A 3 -9.83 22.48 23.96
N SER A 4 -10.92 21.88 23.49
CA SER A 4 -10.98 20.92 22.41
C SER A 4 -10.37 21.54 21.14
N LYS A 5 -9.20 21.07 20.72
CA LYS A 5 -8.65 21.39 19.40
C LYS A 5 -9.54 20.75 18.34
N LYS A 6 -10.26 21.58 17.58
CA LYS A 6 -10.99 21.18 16.38
C LYS A 6 -10.02 20.41 15.44
N ALA A 7 -10.37 19.16 15.14
CA ALA A 7 -9.73 18.41 14.07
C ALA A 7 -9.83 19.22 12.76
N SER A 8 -8.71 19.35 12.06
CA SER A 8 -8.65 19.95 10.73
C SER A 8 -9.66 19.25 9.82
N SER A 9 -10.50 20.00 9.16
CA SER A 9 -11.46 19.49 8.19
C SER A 9 -10.73 18.71 7.11
N VAL A 10 -10.93 17.38 7.12
CA VAL A 10 -10.61 16.53 5.98
C VAL A 10 -11.42 17.11 4.81
N SER A 11 -10.73 17.56 3.75
CA SER A 11 -11.39 18.06 2.55
C SER A 11 -12.36 16.98 2.07
N SER A 12 -13.66 17.33 1.95
CA SER A 12 -14.66 16.37 1.47
C SER A 12 -14.26 15.94 0.05
N HIS A 13 -14.25 14.63 -0.20
CA HIS A 13 -13.95 14.05 -1.52
C HIS A 13 -14.83 14.72 -2.59
N PRO A 14 -14.27 15.34 -3.63
CA PRO A 14 -15.03 16.14 -4.59
C PRO A 14 -16.08 15.34 -5.35
N ASN A 15 -15.75 14.07 -5.70
CA ASN A 15 -16.61 13.17 -6.49
C ASN A 15 -17.13 13.84 -7.78
N SER A 16 -16.23 14.51 -8.51
CA SER A 16 -16.54 15.37 -9.67
C SER A 16 -17.33 14.64 -10.74
N PHE A 17 -17.10 13.35 -10.92
CA PHE A 17 -17.78 12.51 -11.90
C PHE A 17 -18.91 11.67 -11.31
N LYS A 18 -19.38 12.01 -10.11
CA LYS A 18 -20.50 11.33 -9.42
C LYS A 18 -20.38 9.81 -9.44
N SER A 19 -19.18 9.29 -9.29
CA SER A 19 -18.87 7.85 -9.40
C SER A 19 -19.12 7.08 -8.10
N ARG A 20 -19.07 7.75 -6.95
CA ARG A 20 -19.19 7.12 -5.63
C ARG A 20 -20.55 6.46 -5.45
N ARG A 21 -20.56 5.18 -5.06
CA ARG A 21 -21.74 4.34 -4.84
C ARG A 21 -21.57 3.50 -3.59
N THR A 22 -22.65 2.94 -3.12
CA THR A 22 -22.67 2.00 -2.00
C THR A 22 -23.20 0.64 -2.47
N LEU A 23 -22.45 -0.41 -2.14
CA LEU A 23 -22.82 -1.81 -2.32
C LEU A 23 -23.18 -2.39 -0.95
N LYS A 24 -24.36 -2.99 -0.85
CA LYS A 24 -24.77 -3.73 0.35
C LYS A 24 -24.52 -5.23 0.12
N VAL A 25 -23.82 -5.86 1.06
CA VAL A 25 -23.57 -7.31 1.06
C VAL A 25 -23.94 -7.83 2.45
N GLY A 26 -25.07 -8.50 2.56
CA GLY A 26 -25.66 -8.85 3.86
C GLY A 26 -25.86 -7.59 4.72
N ASN A 27 -25.32 -7.60 5.93
CA ASN A 27 -25.44 -6.48 6.88
C ASN A 27 -24.34 -5.41 6.72
N LYS A 28 -23.42 -5.56 5.75
CA LYS A 28 -22.31 -4.64 5.54
C LYS A 28 -22.56 -3.76 4.32
N SER A 29 -22.12 -2.51 4.41
CA SER A 29 -22.15 -1.53 3.32
C SER A 29 -20.73 -1.16 2.92
N TYR A 30 -20.43 -1.24 1.63
CA TYR A 30 -19.12 -0.93 1.06
C TYR A 30 -19.25 0.25 0.10
N VAL A 31 -18.33 1.20 0.17
CA VAL A 31 -18.22 2.27 -0.81
C VAL A 31 -17.35 1.79 -1.98
N TYR A 32 -17.81 2.02 -3.21
CA TYR A 32 -17.05 1.77 -4.41
C TYR A 32 -17.22 2.92 -5.41
N TYR A 33 -16.35 3.00 -6.40
CA TYR A 33 -16.38 4.03 -7.42
C TYR A 33 -16.75 3.41 -8.77
N SER A 34 -17.98 3.67 -9.20
CA SER A 34 -18.59 3.06 -10.37
C SER A 34 -18.14 3.72 -11.66
N LEU A 35 -17.40 3.00 -12.50
CA LEU A 35 -17.03 3.47 -13.84
C LEU A 35 -18.25 3.73 -14.71
N LYS A 36 -19.31 2.89 -14.62
CA LYS A 36 -20.57 3.12 -15.34
C LYS A 36 -21.25 4.44 -14.94
N ALA A 37 -21.15 4.82 -13.67
CA ALA A 37 -21.69 6.08 -13.21
C ALA A 37 -20.81 7.26 -13.67
N ALA A 38 -19.49 7.12 -13.62
CA ALA A 38 -18.54 8.12 -14.11
C ALA A 38 -18.73 8.37 -15.63
N GLU A 39 -18.92 7.31 -16.41
CA GLU A 39 -19.18 7.40 -17.85
C GLU A 39 -20.41 8.27 -18.17
N LYS A 40 -21.49 8.12 -17.40
CA LYS A 40 -22.71 8.92 -17.54
C LYS A 40 -22.57 10.36 -17.04
N ASN A 41 -21.48 10.69 -16.37
CA ASN A 41 -21.25 11.99 -15.74
C ASN A 41 -19.95 12.66 -16.23
N GLY A 42 -19.67 12.57 -17.53
CA GLY A 42 -18.61 13.32 -18.17
C GLY A 42 -17.41 12.50 -18.66
N LEU A 43 -17.37 11.19 -18.36
CA LEU A 43 -16.30 10.31 -18.84
C LEU A 43 -16.77 9.37 -19.96
N ASP A 44 -17.46 9.94 -20.97
CA ASP A 44 -18.04 9.16 -22.08
C ASP A 44 -17.01 8.25 -22.74
N GLY A 45 -17.40 6.99 -23.01
CA GLY A 45 -16.62 6.00 -23.75
C GLY A 45 -15.56 5.26 -22.91
N ILE A 46 -15.43 5.50 -21.61
CA ILE A 46 -14.43 4.82 -20.77
C ILE A 46 -14.65 3.30 -20.64
N SER A 47 -15.82 2.81 -20.96
CA SER A 47 -16.10 1.36 -21.05
C SER A 47 -15.19 0.66 -22.07
N ALA A 48 -14.71 1.37 -23.10
CA ALA A 48 -13.77 0.88 -24.11
C ALA A 48 -12.30 0.89 -23.68
N LEU A 49 -11.97 1.42 -22.49
CA LEU A 49 -10.61 1.37 -21.96
C LEU A 49 -10.16 -0.08 -21.70
N PRO A 50 -8.87 -0.40 -21.90
CA PRO A 50 -8.28 -1.64 -21.39
C PRO A 50 -8.50 -1.78 -19.87
N ASN A 51 -8.57 -3.02 -19.37
CA ASN A 51 -8.80 -3.24 -17.94
C ASN A 51 -7.74 -2.60 -17.04
N SER A 52 -6.47 -2.61 -17.44
CA SER A 52 -5.40 -1.91 -16.72
C SER A 52 -5.67 -0.40 -16.59
N MET A 53 -6.15 0.24 -17.65
CA MET A 53 -6.50 1.66 -17.61
C MET A 53 -7.76 1.92 -16.76
N LYS A 54 -8.69 0.97 -16.71
CA LYS A 54 -9.87 1.05 -15.82
C LYS A 54 -9.47 0.99 -14.35
N VAL A 55 -8.46 0.18 -14.00
CA VAL A 55 -7.90 0.11 -12.63
C VAL A 55 -7.28 1.46 -12.25
N LEU A 56 -6.46 2.05 -13.13
CA LEU A 56 -5.87 3.38 -12.91
C LEU A 56 -6.96 4.45 -12.76
N LEU A 57 -7.97 4.44 -13.63
CA LEU A 57 -9.07 5.38 -13.59
C LEU A 57 -9.88 5.26 -12.29
N GLU A 58 -10.20 4.05 -11.85
CA GLU A 58 -10.92 3.84 -10.59
C GLU A 58 -10.09 4.33 -9.39
N ASN A 59 -8.78 4.10 -9.41
CA ASN A 59 -7.88 4.59 -8.38
C ASN A 59 -7.90 6.12 -8.29
N LEU A 60 -7.84 6.82 -9.41
CA LEU A 60 -7.96 8.28 -9.44
C LEU A 60 -9.33 8.77 -8.94
N LEU A 61 -10.41 8.14 -9.39
CA LEU A 61 -11.78 8.47 -8.94
C LEU A 61 -11.94 8.26 -7.43
N ARG A 62 -11.30 7.25 -6.85
CA ARG A 62 -11.32 6.94 -5.43
C ARG A 62 -10.56 7.94 -4.59
N HIS A 63 -9.46 8.45 -5.11
CA HIS A 63 -8.52 9.31 -4.40
C HIS A 63 -8.55 10.78 -4.85
N GLU A 64 -9.57 11.16 -5.61
CA GLU A 64 -9.78 12.55 -6.01
C GLU A 64 -9.86 13.46 -4.78
N ASP A 65 -8.93 14.43 -4.69
CA ASP A 65 -8.83 15.37 -3.57
C ASP A 65 -8.68 16.83 -4.03
N GLY A 66 -8.66 17.06 -5.36
CA GLY A 66 -8.48 18.36 -5.98
C GLY A 66 -7.06 18.95 -5.83
N ARG A 67 -6.12 18.21 -5.23
CA ARG A 67 -4.73 18.66 -4.99
C ARG A 67 -3.71 17.72 -5.60
N THR A 68 -3.61 16.49 -5.07
CA THR A 68 -2.70 15.45 -5.58
C THR A 68 -3.35 14.63 -6.68
N VAL A 69 -4.66 14.52 -6.67
CA VAL A 69 -5.48 13.91 -7.72
C VAL A 69 -6.56 14.90 -8.14
N PRO A 70 -6.26 15.82 -9.06
CA PRO A 70 -7.24 16.73 -9.64
C PRO A 70 -8.10 16.03 -10.70
N ALA A 71 -9.27 16.60 -11.01
CA ALA A 71 -10.16 16.12 -12.07
C ALA A 71 -9.48 16.02 -13.44
N ASP A 72 -8.50 16.87 -13.71
CA ASP A 72 -7.72 16.86 -14.96
C ASP A 72 -6.93 15.56 -15.17
N ASP A 73 -6.46 14.91 -14.10
CA ASP A 73 -5.76 13.62 -14.20
C ASP A 73 -6.74 12.53 -14.65
N ILE A 74 -7.96 12.59 -14.13
CA ILE A 74 -9.05 11.68 -14.51
C ILE A 74 -9.41 11.88 -16.00
N LEU A 75 -9.54 13.13 -16.43
CA LEU A 75 -9.79 13.47 -17.84
C LEU A 75 -8.64 13.08 -18.77
N ALA A 76 -7.41 13.10 -18.28
CA ALA A 76 -6.25 12.63 -19.05
C ALA A 76 -6.33 11.15 -19.39
N VAL A 77 -6.83 10.32 -18.44
CA VAL A 77 -7.07 8.90 -18.70
C VAL A 77 -8.17 8.69 -19.75
N LYS A 78 -9.25 9.49 -19.72
CA LYS A 78 -10.28 9.48 -20.77
C LYS A 78 -9.67 9.85 -22.14
N SER A 79 -8.81 10.87 -22.19
CA SER A 79 -8.17 11.33 -23.43
C SER A 79 -7.31 10.26 -24.09
N TRP A 80 -6.82 9.29 -23.34
CA TRP A 80 -6.06 8.15 -23.88
C TRP A 80 -6.89 7.30 -24.86
N LEU A 81 -8.21 7.26 -24.74
CA LEU A 81 -9.09 6.56 -25.69
C LEU A 81 -8.81 6.96 -27.15
N THR A 82 -8.56 8.24 -27.39
CA THR A 82 -8.29 8.77 -28.74
C THR A 82 -6.80 8.79 -29.04
N ARG A 83 -5.99 9.27 -28.10
CA ARG A 83 -4.56 9.52 -28.32
C ARG A 83 -3.69 8.28 -28.24
N ARG A 84 -4.10 7.25 -27.50
CA ARG A 84 -3.37 6.00 -27.21
C ARG A 84 -1.96 6.21 -26.64
N LYS A 85 -1.64 7.39 -26.18
CA LYS A 85 -0.38 7.79 -25.52
C LYS A 85 -0.63 8.96 -24.59
N SER A 86 0.20 9.11 -23.59
CA SER A 86 0.23 10.26 -22.69
C SER A 86 1.63 10.43 -22.13
N THR A 87 2.03 11.68 -21.91
CA THR A 87 3.24 12.08 -21.15
C THR A 87 2.86 12.68 -19.80
N ARG A 88 1.56 12.70 -19.47
CA ARG A 88 1.08 13.23 -18.20
C ARG A 88 1.38 12.24 -17.08
N GLU A 89 2.02 12.72 -16.05
CA GLU A 89 2.16 11.99 -14.79
C GLU A 89 0.85 12.05 -14.01
N ILE A 90 0.48 10.95 -13.38
CA ILE A 90 -0.68 10.81 -12.52
C ILE A 90 -0.28 10.23 -11.18
N ALA A 91 -0.91 10.66 -10.11
CA ALA A 91 -0.75 10.03 -8.81
C ALA A 91 -1.45 8.67 -8.78
N TYR A 92 -0.76 7.65 -8.29
CA TYR A 92 -1.32 6.33 -8.04
C TYR A 92 -1.17 5.96 -6.57
N ARG A 93 -2.25 5.52 -5.93
CA ARG A 93 -2.23 5.10 -4.53
C ARG A 93 -2.53 3.61 -4.45
N PRO A 94 -1.51 2.78 -4.29
CA PRO A 94 -1.71 1.33 -4.18
C PRO A 94 -2.50 1.01 -2.91
N ALA A 95 -3.31 -0.05 -2.97
CA ALA A 95 -4.05 -0.52 -1.79
C ALA A 95 -3.12 -1.16 -0.75
N ARG A 96 -1.96 -1.67 -1.19
CA ARG A 96 -0.94 -2.31 -0.38
C ARG A 96 0.40 -2.33 -1.12
N VAL A 97 1.48 -2.30 -0.37
CA VAL A 97 2.84 -2.46 -0.88
C VAL A 97 3.42 -3.77 -0.37
N LEU A 98 3.97 -4.57 -1.26
CA LEU A 98 4.77 -5.74 -0.93
C LEU A 98 6.24 -5.39 -1.06
N MET A 99 7.02 -5.70 -0.03
CA MET A 99 8.47 -5.56 -0.04
C MET A 99 9.14 -6.89 0.26
N GLN A 100 10.26 -7.13 -0.36
CA GLN A 100 11.23 -8.14 0.08
C GLN A 100 12.19 -7.50 1.08
N ASP A 101 12.89 -8.30 1.87
CA ASP A 101 13.79 -7.79 2.90
C ASP A 101 15.00 -7.02 2.32
N PHE A 102 15.56 -7.45 1.19
CA PHE A 102 16.69 -6.74 0.54
C PHE A 102 16.32 -5.33 0.07
N THR A 103 15.10 -5.11 -0.38
CA THR A 103 14.59 -3.79 -0.79
C THR A 103 13.84 -3.10 0.34
N GLY A 104 13.26 -3.84 1.25
CA GLY A 104 12.42 -3.34 2.33
C GLY A 104 13.23 -2.81 3.51
N VAL A 105 14.36 -3.44 3.88
CA VAL A 105 15.20 -2.95 4.98
C VAL A 105 15.69 -1.52 4.73
N PRO A 106 16.26 -1.14 3.57
CA PRO A 106 16.58 0.25 3.27
C PRO A 106 15.40 1.21 3.41
N ALA A 107 14.22 0.84 2.92
CA ALA A 107 13.01 1.67 3.05
C ALA A 107 12.61 1.89 4.52
N VAL A 108 12.75 0.87 5.38
CA VAL A 108 12.51 1.01 6.83
C VAL A 108 13.58 1.89 7.49
N VAL A 109 14.83 1.82 7.04
CA VAL A 109 15.92 2.72 7.49
C VAL A 109 15.57 4.17 7.14
N ASP A 110 15.07 4.45 5.93
CA ASP A 110 14.66 5.80 5.54
C ASP A 110 13.53 6.32 6.44
N LEU A 111 12.51 5.50 6.74
CA LEU A 111 11.44 5.86 7.67
C LEU A 111 11.98 6.13 9.08
N ALA A 112 12.92 5.33 9.56
CA ALA A 112 13.58 5.54 10.86
C ALA A 112 14.34 6.86 10.90
N THR A 113 15.11 7.16 9.83
CA THR A 113 15.85 8.42 9.68
C THR A 113 14.89 9.62 9.63
N MET A 114 13.77 9.51 8.94
CA MET A 114 12.73 10.54 8.94
C MET A 114 12.17 10.79 10.34
N ARG A 115 11.99 9.75 11.17
CA ARG A 115 11.58 9.89 12.57
C ARG A 115 12.59 10.65 13.39
N ASN A 116 13.88 10.35 13.21
CA ASN A 116 14.98 11.06 13.90
C ASN A 116 14.96 12.54 13.51
N ALA A 117 14.94 12.84 12.22
CA ALA A 117 14.88 14.22 11.73
C ALA A 117 13.63 14.96 12.26
N MET A 118 12.48 14.30 12.30
CA MET A 118 11.27 14.89 12.86
C MET A 118 11.43 15.22 14.34
N SER A 119 12.09 14.36 15.12
CA SER A 119 12.37 14.60 16.54
C SER A 119 13.36 15.75 16.74
N GLU A 120 14.41 15.83 15.92
CA GLU A 120 15.42 16.89 15.96
C GLU A 120 14.83 18.29 15.75
N ILE A 121 13.83 18.41 14.88
CA ILE A 121 13.12 19.68 14.64
C ILE A 121 11.98 19.92 15.65
N GLY A 122 11.84 19.09 16.70
CA GLY A 122 10.81 19.23 17.73
C GLY A 122 9.42 18.78 17.29
N GLY A 123 9.30 18.01 16.20
CA GLY A 123 8.05 17.46 15.72
C GLY A 123 7.69 16.11 16.37
N ASP A 124 6.50 15.60 16.06
CA ASP A 124 6.04 14.30 16.53
C ASP A 124 6.47 13.19 15.54
N ALA A 125 7.45 12.39 15.95
CA ALA A 125 7.98 11.27 15.16
C ALA A 125 6.90 10.22 14.81
N ASN A 126 5.85 10.08 15.60
CA ASN A 126 4.77 9.13 15.33
C ASN A 126 3.93 9.49 14.09
N LYS A 127 4.07 10.70 13.57
CA LYS A 127 3.46 11.08 12.28
C LYS A 127 4.14 10.44 11.08
N ILE A 128 5.36 9.93 11.24
CA ILE A 128 6.10 9.22 10.19
C ILE A 128 5.71 7.75 10.23
N ASN A 129 4.85 7.36 9.31
CA ASN A 129 4.38 5.98 9.10
C ASN A 129 4.17 5.75 7.60
N PRO A 130 4.20 4.50 7.13
CA PRO A 130 3.74 4.18 5.79
C PRO A 130 2.29 4.66 5.59
N LEU A 131 2.04 5.42 4.52
CA LEU A 131 0.70 5.91 4.19
C LEU A 131 -0.24 4.81 3.68
N THR A 132 0.35 3.72 3.22
CA THR A 132 -0.33 2.53 2.68
C THR A 132 0.14 1.32 3.46
N PRO A 133 -0.71 0.31 3.72
CA PRO A 133 -0.29 -0.93 4.35
C PRO A 133 0.88 -1.59 3.62
N VAL A 134 1.92 -1.93 4.35
CA VAL A 134 3.14 -2.57 3.83
C VAL A 134 3.30 -3.94 4.44
N ASP A 135 3.48 -4.95 3.61
CA ASP A 135 3.91 -6.28 4.00
C ASP A 135 5.35 -6.50 3.53
N LEU A 136 6.28 -6.59 4.47
CA LEU A 136 7.66 -6.97 4.18
C LEU A 136 7.79 -8.48 4.42
N VAL A 137 8.08 -9.22 3.35
CA VAL A 137 8.28 -10.67 3.41
C VAL A 137 9.77 -10.96 3.37
N ILE A 138 10.29 -11.53 4.46
CA ILE A 138 11.68 -11.96 4.53
C ILE A 138 11.86 -13.12 3.55
N ASP A 139 13.02 -13.17 2.88
CA ASP A 139 13.34 -14.18 1.89
C ASP A 139 12.99 -15.58 2.43
N HIS A 140 12.37 -16.36 1.58
CA HIS A 140 12.00 -17.75 1.89
C HIS A 140 13.22 -18.65 2.06
N SER A 141 14.38 -18.25 1.53
CA SER A 141 15.60 -19.04 1.53
C SER A 141 16.22 -19.07 2.91
N VAL A 142 16.28 -20.25 3.48
CA VAL A 142 17.06 -20.53 4.66
C VAL A 142 18.22 -21.43 4.24
N MET A 143 19.45 -21.07 4.62
CA MET A 143 20.62 -21.89 4.31
C MET A 143 20.47 -23.26 4.93
N VAL A 144 20.71 -24.32 4.16
CA VAL A 144 20.59 -25.69 4.61
C VAL A 144 21.92 -26.17 5.20
N ASP A 145 22.07 -26.08 6.52
CA ASP A 145 23.20 -26.64 7.25
C ASP A 145 22.87 -28.04 7.79
N HIS A 146 21.62 -28.25 8.15
CA HIS A 146 21.10 -29.52 8.65
C HIS A 146 20.09 -30.09 7.65
N PHE A 147 20.14 -31.40 7.40
CA PHE A 147 19.26 -32.10 6.45
C PHE A 147 18.99 -33.53 6.90
N GLY A 148 17.99 -34.16 6.28
CA GLY A 148 17.70 -35.59 6.48
C GLY A 148 17.09 -35.96 7.83
N THR A 149 16.71 -35.00 8.68
CA THR A 149 16.09 -35.25 9.99
C THR A 149 14.81 -34.43 10.15
N ALA A 150 13.90 -34.88 11.00
CA ALA A 150 12.66 -34.15 11.29
C ALA A 150 12.90 -32.77 11.96
N GLY A 151 14.05 -32.59 12.62
CA GLY A 151 14.44 -31.33 13.27
C GLY A 151 15.13 -30.32 12.35
N ALA A 152 15.61 -30.75 11.17
CA ALA A 152 16.47 -29.97 10.30
C ALA A 152 15.92 -28.56 9.96
N LEU A 153 14.63 -28.43 9.67
CA LEU A 153 14.02 -27.13 9.41
C LEU A 153 14.14 -26.19 10.59
N LYS A 154 13.83 -26.67 11.79
CA LYS A 154 13.91 -25.87 13.03
C LYS A 154 15.34 -25.42 13.31
N ASP A 155 16.31 -26.30 13.10
CA ASP A 155 17.72 -26.01 13.34
C ASP A 155 18.23 -24.98 12.34
N ASN A 156 17.92 -25.13 11.06
CA ASN A 156 18.27 -24.16 10.03
C ASN A 156 17.64 -22.78 10.25
N VAL A 157 16.37 -22.71 10.65
CA VAL A 157 15.70 -21.45 11.01
C VAL A 157 16.36 -20.80 12.23
N SER A 158 16.75 -21.59 13.23
CA SER A 158 17.47 -21.07 14.41
C SER A 158 18.83 -20.46 14.03
N LEU A 159 19.58 -21.12 13.15
CA LEU A 159 20.85 -20.61 12.63
C LEU A 159 20.65 -19.34 11.79
N GLU A 160 19.58 -19.28 11.00
CA GLU A 160 19.25 -18.08 10.23
C GLU A 160 19.01 -16.88 11.14
N TYR A 161 18.22 -17.04 12.22
CA TYR A 161 18.04 -15.99 13.23
C TYR A 161 19.33 -15.60 13.94
N GLN A 162 20.20 -16.54 14.23
CA GLN A 162 21.49 -16.27 14.86
C GLN A 162 22.42 -15.47 13.94
N ARG A 163 22.52 -15.84 12.65
CA ARG A 163 23.38 -15.20 11.66
C ARG A 163 22.93 -13.79 11.29
N ASN A 164 21.63 -13.56 11.26
CA ASN A 164 21.02 -12.29 10.83
C ASN A 164 20.34 -11.55 11.99
N ARG A 165 20.82 -11.74 13.21
CA ARG A 165 20.18 -11.24 14.44
C ARG A 165 19.87 -9.74 14.38
N GLU A 166 20.85 -8.92 14.04
CA GLU A 166 20.72 -7.46 14.02
C GLU A 166 19.63 -7.02 13.02
N ARG A 167 19.59 -7.63 11.83
CA ARG A 167 18.58 -7.35 10.82
C ARG A 167 17.18 -7.69 11.31
N TYR A 168 17.02 -8.81 11.96
CA TYR A 168 15.71 -9.25 12.44
C TYR A 168 15.25 -8.48 13.68
N GLU A 169 16.15 -8.08 14.54
CA GLU A 169 15.86 -7.17 15.66
C GLU A 169 15.38 -5.81 15.12
N PHE A 170 16.04 -5.27 14.11
CA PHE A 170 15.63 -4.03 13.45
C PHE A 170 14.26 -4.14 12.79
N LEU A 171 13.99 -5.21 12.02
CA LEU A 171 12.70 -5.43 11.39
C LEU A 171 11.58 -5.64 12.42
N ARG A 172 11.86 -6.34 13.52
CA ARG A 172 10.92 -6.51 14.64
C ARG A 172 10.61 -5.18 15.29
N TRP A 173 11.61 -4.34 15.50
CA TRP A 173 11.39 -2.98 15.96
C TRP A 173 10.49 -2.20 15.00
N GLY A 174 10.78 -2.22 13.70
CA GLY A 174 9.97 -1.55 12.69
C GLY A 174 8.51 -2.02 12.68
N ALA A 175 8.27 -3.31 12.80
CA ALA A 175 6.91 -3.88 12.86
C ALA A 175 6.12 -3.43 14.11
N GLN A 176 6.80 -3.03 15.18
CA GLN A 176 6.19 -2.50 16.40
C GLN A 176 6.09 -0.98 16.41
N ALA A 177 7.05 -0.31 15.78
CA ALA A 177 7.17 1.14 15.79
C ALA A 177 6.28 1.82 14.75
N PHE A 178 6.06 1.19 13.59
CA PHE A 178 5.28 1.77 12.51
C PHE A 178 3.88 1.18 12.44
N GLU A 179 2.89 2.04 12.32
CA GLU A 179 1.55 1.66 11.88
C GLU A 179 1.59 1.26 10.39
N ASN A 180 0.65 0.45 9.94
CA ASN A 180 0.57 -0.02 8.56
C ASN A 180 1.81 -0.82 8.07
N PHE A 181 2.62 -1.35 8.96
CA PHE A 181 3.81 -2.13 8.62
C PHE A 181 3.78 -3.51 9.28
N ARG A 182 3.94 -4.55 8.48
CA ARG A 182 3.98 -5.93 8.95
C ARG A 182 5.18 -6.66 8.35
N VAL A 183 5.82 -7.49 9.16
CA VAL A 183 6.92 -8.35 8.74
C VAL A 183 6.47 -9.80 8.77
N VAL A 184 6.68 -10.52 7.66
CA VAL A 184 6.49 -11.96 7.56
C VAL A 184 7.84 -12.63 7.77
N PRO A 185 7.98 -13.53 8.77
CA PRO A 185 9.26 -14.09 9.17
C PRO A 185 9.84 -15.06 8.14
N PRO A 186 11.16 -15.37 8.20
CA PRO A 186 11.79 -16.34 7.32
C PRO A 186 11.18 -17.74 7.50
N GLY A 187 11.29 -18.58 6.49
CA GLY A 187 10.76 -19.94 6.51
C GLY A 187 9.23 -20.06 6.36
N THR A 188 8.52 -18.94 6.12
CA THR A 188 7.06 -18.96 5.92
C THR A 188 6.69 -19.48 4.52
N GLY A 189 7.52 -19.25 3.53
CA GLY A 189 7.33 -19.69 2.15
C GLY A 189 7.82 -18.67 1.13
N ILE A 190 7.68 -19.03 -0.14
CA ILE A 190 8.10 -18.16 -1.25
C ILE A 190 7.28 -16.86 -1.23
N CYS A 191 7.97 -15.73 -1.29
CA CYS A 191 7.39 -14.39 -1.20
C CYS A 191 6.17 -14.21 -2.12
N HIS A 192 6.27 -14.63 -3.37
CA HIS A 192 5.17 -14.50 -4.34
C HIS A 192 3.95 -15.35 -3.98
N GLN A 193 4.16 -16.59 -3.52
CA GLN A 193 3.07 -17.48 -3.10
C GLN A 193 2.42 -16.98 -1.81
N VAL A 194 3.21 -16.60 -0.81
CA VAL A 194 2.70 -16.00 0.43
C VAL A 194 1.89 -14.74 0.12
N ASN A 195 2.36 -13.92 -0.83
CA ASN A 195 1.62 -12.74 -1.25
C ASN A 195 0.26 -13.10 -1.87
N LEU A 196 0.22 -14.03 -2.82
CA LEU A 196 -1.00 -14.38 -3.56
C LEU A 196 -1.99 -15.17 -2.69
N GLU A 197 -1.51 -16.10 -1.88
CA GLU A 197 -2.36 -17.06 -1.17
C GLU A 197 -2.83 -16.54 0.20
N HIS A 198 -2.03 -15.74 0.89
CA HIS A 198 -2.29 -15.33 2.27
C HIS A 198 -2.42 -13.82 2.48
N LEU A 199 -1.73 -13.01 1.69
CA LEU A 199 -1.67 -11.58 1.92
C LEU A 199 -2.50 -10.77 0.92
N ALA A 200 -2.74 -11.29 -0.28
CA ALA A 200 -3.48 -10.58 -1.32
C ALA A 200 -4.91 -10.27 -0.85
N LYS A 201 -5.34 -9.05 -1.17
CA LYS A 201 -6.69 -8.56 -0.90
C LYS A 201 -7.34 -8.13 -2.20
N THR A 202 -8.66 -8.15 -2.22
CA THR A 202 -9.42 -7.52 -3.31
C THR A 202 -9.11 -6.02 -3.34
N VAL A 203 -8.91 -5.52 -4.53
CA VAL A 203 -8.67 -4.10 -4.82
C VAL A 203 -9.99 -3.41 -5.13
#